data_ead1d3109074b06bcdfa2a4930b48952
#
_entry.id   ead1d3109074b06bcdfa2a4930b48952
#
_cell.length_a   1.000
_cell.length_b   1.000
_cell.length_c   1.000
_cell.angle_alpha   90.00
_cell.angle_beta   90.00
_cell.angle_gamma   90.00
#
_symmetry.space_group_name_H-M   'P 1'
#
loop_
_entity.id
_entity.type
_entity.pdbx_description
1 polymer ?
#
loop_
_entity_poly.entity_id
_entity_poly.type
_entity_poly.pdbx_seq_one_letter_code
_entity_poly.pdbx_strand_id
1 'polypeptide(L)'
;MAVVAVVVAVAAAAADAVDKRLMKRRNQMKSIGYTHKRAAVLVIAGAVLSCALLLAGIPRATAQTTKGTGFASAQAAVDALIDAAQKYDDKALASILGPNSYDIIHTGEPVRDKEMAIEFATQARTKQSLTNDPRHPGRMILNVGSDDWPFPIPIVKLAGNWYFDTNRGREEILLRRIGRNELDAIEICRGYVEAQHEYAMLKRHGGVNQYAQRIISTPGTQDGLAWQNSDGTWDGPIGENVAKAIARGYTSRTEPYRGYFFQVLKGQGPAAPLGQLDYVVKRVMIGGFALVAAPAQYRVTGVKTFLVSQDGIVYQKDLGPNTLEIARRIERFNPDQSWSPILEK
;
A
#
# COMPACT_ATOMS: atom_id res chain seq x y z
N MET A 1 -12.90 -5.06 -23.30
CA MET A 1 -11.60 -5.79 -23.23
C MET A 1 -10.38 -4.90 -22.97
N ALA A 2 -10.45 -3.59 -23.16
CA ALA A 2 -9.31 -2.67 -22.93
C ALA A 2 -9.10 -2.25 -21.48
N VAL A 3 -10.13 -2.23 -20.63
CA VAL A 3 -10.09 -1.67 -19.27
C VAL A 3 -9.33 -2.56 -18.27
N VAL A 4 -9.39 -3.88 -18.40
CA VAL A 4 -8.75 -4.82 -17.45
C VAL A 4 -7.24 -4.94 -17.69
N ALA A 5 -6.80 -4.92 -18.96
CA ALA A 5 -5.37 -4.86 -19.28
C ALA A 5 -4.74 -3.52 -18.88
N VAL A 6 -5.54 -2.45 -18.88
CA VAL A 6 -5.16 -1.12 -18.42
C VAL A 6 -4.99 -1.09 -16.90
N VAL A 7 -5.82 -1.77 -16.11
CA VAL A 7 -5.71 -1.76 -14.63
C VAL A 7 -4.42 -2.44 -14.15
N VAL A 8 -4.00 -3.55 -14.75
CA VAL A 8 -2.73 -4.22 -14.39
C VAL A 8 -1.51 -3.47 -14.95
N ALA A 9 -1.60 -2.97 -16.19
CA ALA A 9 -0.53 -2.20 -16.81
C ALA A 9 -0.41 -0.77 -16.23
N VAL A 10 -1.55 -0.15 -15.86
CA VAL A 10 -1.60 1.18 -15.22
C VAL A 10 -1.15 1.09 -13.77
N ALA A 11 -1.42 0.01 -13.03
CA ALA A 11 -0.88 -0.18 -11.69
C ALA A 11 0.66 -0.29 -11.70
N ALA A 12 1.24 -0.96 -12.68
CA ALA A 12 2.69 -1.01 -12.86
C ALA A 12 3.26 0.36 -13.32
N ALA A 13 2.59 1.02 -14.28
CA ALA A 13 3.01 2.32 -14.79
C ALA A 13 2.75 3.47 -13.80
N ALA A 14 1.68 3.40 -12.99
CA ALA A 14 1.38 4.39 -11.95
C ALA A 14 2.35 4.26 -10.77
N ALA A 15 2.78 3.05 -10.40
CA ALA A 15 3.84 2.85 -9.42
C ALA A 15 5.15 3.49 -9.86
N ASP A 16 5.50 3.37 -11.14
CA ASP A 16 6.68 3.99 -11.75
C ASP A 16 6.56 5.53 -11.84
N ALA A 17 5.37 6.05 -12.19
CA ALA A 17 5.12 7.49 -12.25
C ALA A 17 5.14 8.17 -10.88
N VAL A 18 4.73 7.47 -9.79
CA VAL A 18 4.78 7.98 -8.41
C VAL A 18 6.22 7.98 -7.89
N ASP A 19 6.98 6.94 -8.16
CA ASP A 19 8.40 6.90 -7.76
C ASP A 19 9.21 8.00 -8.45
N LYS A 20 8.98 8.24 -9.75
CA LYS A 20 9.56 9.37 -10.50
C LYS A 20 9.11 10.74 -9.97
N ARG A 21 7.85 10.89 -9.54
CA ARG A 21 7.33 12.15 -8.94
C ARG A 21 7.85 12.40 -7.54
N LEU A 22 7.94 11.36 -6.69
CA LEU A 22 8.53 11.46 -5.35
C LEU A 22 10.03 11.80 -5.43
N MET A 23 10.76 11.22 -6.36
CA MET A 23 12.16 11.56 -6.66
C MET A 23 12.28 13.02 -7.13
N LYS A 24 11.40 13.48 -8.02
CA LYS A 24 11.39 14.87 -8.52
C LYS A 24 11.06 15.87 -7.42
N ARG A 25 10.08 15.58 -6.54
CA ARG A 25 9.76 16.43 -5.37
C ARG A 25 10.89 16.48 -4.35
N ARG A 26 11.57 15.36 -4.10
CA ARG A 26 12.74 15.31 -3.21
C ARG A 26 13.90 16.14 -3.74
N ASN A 27 14.09 16.21 -5.05
CA ASN A 27 15.10 17.06 -5.67
C ASN A 27 14.69 18.54 -5.68
N GLN A 28 13.40 18.87 -5.79
CA GLN A 28 12.89 20.25 -5.68
C GLN A 28 12.96 20.78 -4.24
N MET A 29 12.70 19.97 -3.22
CA MET A 29 12.85 20.39 -1.81
C MET A 29 14.32 20.64 -1.40
N LYS A 30 15.29 20.07 -2.12
CA LYS A 30 16.72 20.37 -1.89
C LYS A 30 17.17 21.71 -2.46
N SER A 31 16.41 22.34 -3.34
CA SER A 31 16.72 23.65 -3.93
C SER A 31 16.18 24.83 -3.13
N ILE A 32 15.34 24.60 -2.12
CA ILE A 32 14.88 25.66 -1.21
C ILE A 32 15.84 25.67 -0.01
N GLY A 33 16.86 26.50 -0.14
CA GLY A 33 17.85 26.73 0.89
C GLY A 33 17.25 27.28 2.18
N TYR A 34 17.28 26.51 3.24
CA TYR A 34 17.00 26.98 4.59
C TYR A 34 18.19 27.77 5.11
N THR A 35 18.08 29.09 5.06
CA THR A 35 18.95 29.99 5.82
C THR A 35 18.46 30.03 7.26
N HIS A 36 19.04 29.24 8.15
CA HIS A 36 18.86 29.42 9.58
C HIS A 36 19.88 30.41 10.13
N LYS A 37 19.39 31.53 10.62
CA LYS A 37 20.12 32.48 11.47
C LYS A 37 20.55 31.77 12.75
N ARG A 38 21.84 31.79 13.03
CA ARG A 38 22.44 31.39 14.30
C ARG A 38 22.01 32.38 15.38
N ALA A 39 21.31 31.90 16.40
CA ALA A 39 21.21 32.60 17.69
C ALA A 39 22.10 31.85 18.68
N ALA A 40 23.11 32.54 19.12
CA ALA A 40 24.01 32.10 20.18
C ALA A 40 23.29 32.24 21.52
N VAL A 41 23.36 31.21 22.38
CA VAL A 41 23.17 31.35 23.83
C VAL A 41 24.36 30.74 24.53
N LEU A 42 24.99 31.62 25.31
CA LEU A 42 26.16 31.41 26.12
C LEU A 42 25.75 30.91 27.55
N VAL A 43 26.56 29.96 28.05
CA VAL A 43 27.01 29.79 29.45
C VAL A 43 26.00 29.38 30.53
N ILE A 44 26.24 28.25 31.16
CA ILE A 44 26.61 28.18 32.57
C ILE A 44 27.54 26.95 32.80
N ALA A 45 28.77 27.25 33.19
CA ALA A 45 29.71 26.32 33.82
C ALA A 45 29.52 26.36 35.31
N GLY A 46 29.51 25.21 35.99
CA GLY A 46 29.53 25.17 37.44
C GLY A 46 29.41 23.75 38.00
N ALA A 47 30.56 23.18 38.34
CA ALA A 47 30.80 22.23 39.41
C ALA A 47 29.89 20.98 39.56
N VAL A 48 30.46 19.81 39.35
CA VAL A 48 30.62 18.80 40.41
C VAL A 48 31.77 17.86 40.06
N LEU A 49 32.85 18.06 40.76
CA LEU A 49 33.94 17.10 40.97
C LEU A 49 33.51 16.15 42.08
N SER A 50 33.67 14.84 41.89
CA SER A 50 33.57 13.77 42.88
C SER A 50 32.48 12.73 42.62
N CYS A 51 32.78 11.76 41.79
CA CYS A 51 32.42 10.34 41.86
C CYS A 51 33.13 9.54 40.76
N ALA A 52 34.45 9.62 40.77
CA ALA A 52 35.27 8.63 40.12
C ALA A 52 35.54 7.51 41.10
N LEU A 53 35.31 6.28 40.69
CA LEU A 53 35.60 5.00 41.29
C LEU A 53 34.33 4.22 41.68
N LEU A 54 33.78 3.51 40.71
CA LEU A 54 33.17 2.18 40.80
C LEU A 54 32.38 1.83 39.51
N LEU A 55 33.01 1.94 38.32
CA LEU A 55 32.51 1.39 37.07
C LEU A 55 33.54 0.44 36.47
N ALA A 56 34.07 -0.47 37.28
CA ALA A 56 34.75 -1.65 36.78
C ALA A 56 33.68 -2.72 36.47
N GLY A 57 33.51 -3.02 35.19
CA GLY A 57 32.97 -4.32 34.78
C GLY A 57 31.46 -4.44 34.62
N ILE A 58 30.76 -3.50 34.00
CA ILE A 58 29.54 -3.84 33.29
C ILE A 58 30.00 -4.30 31.89
N PRO A 59 29.86 -5.60 31.55
CA PRO A 59 30.03 -6.00 30.16
C PRO A 59 29.00 -5.16 29.39
N ARG A 60 29.46 -4.28 28.50
CA ARG A 60 28.60 -3.75 27.44
C ARG A 60 28.11 -5.00 26.72
N ALA A 61 26.88 -5.37 27.01
CA ALA A 61 26.14 -6.25 26.13
C ALA A 61 26.08 -5.48 24.80
N THR A 62 27.05 -5.73 23.92
CA THR A 62 26.90 -5.42 22.52
C THR A 62 25.63 -6.13 22.13
N ALA A 63 24.56 -5.37 21.95
CA ALA A 63 23.38 -5.88 21.30
C ALA A 63 23.88 -6.49 20.00
N GLN A 64 24.02 -7.82 19.98
CA GLN A 64 24.22 -8.57 18.77
C GLN A 64 22.99 -8.27 17.94
N THR A 65 23.09 -7.26 17.07
CA THR A 65 22.16 -7.12 15.95
C THR A 65 22.31 -8.45 15.20
N THR A 66 21.37 -9.33 15.40
CA THR A 66 21.28 -10.59 14.70
C THR A 66 21.15 -10.24 13.22
N LYS A 67 22.24 -10.36 12.50
CA LYS A 67 22.35 -10.07 11.07
C LYS A 67 21.73 -11.24 10.33
N GLY A 68 21.23 -10.98 9.13
CA GLY A 68 20.87 -12.03 8.20
C GLY A 68 22.07 -12.86 7.75
N THR A 69 21.87 -13.71 6.76
CA THR A 69 22.94 -14.53 6.16
C THR A 69 24.04 -13.64 5.57
N GLY A 70 25.30 -13.94 5.89
CA GLY A 70 26.47 -13.31 5.29
C GLY A 70 26.90 -14.01 4.02
N PHE A 71 27.26 -13.22 2.99
CA PHE A 71 27.64 -13.67 1.67
C PHE A 71 29.08 -13.26 1.32
N ALA A 72 29.77 -14.07 0.53
CA ALA A 72 31.15 -13.78 0.10
C ALA A 72 31.23 -12.55 -0.83
N SER A 73 30.16 -12.26 -1.57
CA SER A 73 30.06 -11.10 -2.45
C SER A 73 28.66 -10.47 -2.41
N ALA A 74 28.55 -9.19 -2.78
CA ALA A 74 27.26 -8.53 -2.93
C ALA A 74 26.41 -9.22 -4.01
N GLN A 75 27.02 -9.72 -5.10
CA GLN A 75 26.32 -10.45 -6.14
C GLN A 75 25.72 -11.76 -5.60
N ALA A 76 26.48 -12.53 -4.82
CA ALA A 76 25.97 -13.76 -4.20
C ALA A 76 24.76 -13.49 -3.26
N ALA A 77 24.75 -12.35 -2.56
CA ALA A 77 23.61 -11.93 -1.77
C ALA A 77 22.39 -11.65 -2.64
N VAL A 78 22.58 -10.96 -3.76
CA VAL A 78 21.51 -10.63 -4.73
C VAL A 78 20.93 -11.90 -5.35
N ASP A 79 21.79 -12.82 -5.82
CA ASP A 79 21.37 -14.05 -6.47
C ASP A 79 20.54 -14.91 -5.50
N ALA A 80 20.97 -15.03 -4.23
CA ALA A 80 20.24 -15.73 -3.20
C ALA A 80 18.87 -15.10 -2.91
N LEU A 81 18.79 -13.76 -2.87
CA LEU A 81 17.52 -13.05 -2.67
C LEU A 81 16.54 -13.29 -3.83
N ILE A 82 17.03 -13.21 -5.07
CA ILE A 82 16.21 -13.43 -6.28
C ILE A 82 15.68 -14.89 -6.30
N ASP A 83 16.52 -15.86 -5.99
CA ASP A 83 16.12 -17.26 -5.97
C ASP A 83 15.09 -17.58 -4.89
N ALA A 84 15.24 -16.99 -3.70
CA ALA A 84 14.28 -17.11 -2.61
C ALA A 84 12.94 -16.43 -2.96
N ALA A 85 12.98 -15.23 -3.53
CA ALA A 85 11.80 -14.49 -3.94
C ALA A 85 11.03 -15.21 -5.08
N GLN A 86 11.74 -15.77 -6.06
CA GLN A 86 11.11 -16.53 -7.17
C GLN A 86 10.31 -17.73 -6.68
N LYS A 87 10.78 -18.40 -5.63
CA LYS A 87 10.14 -19.57 -5.03
C LYS A 87 9.15 -19.17 -3.93
N TYR A 88 9.15 -17.91 -3.55
CA TYR A 88 8.49 -17.41 -2.34
C TYR A 88 8.83 -18.28 -1.11
N ASP A 89 10.14 -18.53 -0.93
CA ASP A 89 10.64 -19.30 0.20
C ASP A 89 10.80 -18.39 1.42
N ASP A 90 9.77 -18.36 2.27
CA ASP A 90 9.71 -17.52 3.47
C ASP A 90 10.90 -17.72 4.40
N LYS A 91 11.37 -18.95 4.58
CA LYS A 91 12.49 -19.24 5.47
C LYS A 91 13.79 -18.71 4.92
N ALA A 92 14.01 -18.88 3.61
CA ALA A 92 15.17 -18.35 2.93
C ALA A 92 15.14 -16.82 2.93
N LEU A 93 14.01 -16.17 2.61
CA LEU A 93 13.84 -14.72 2.66
C LEU A 93 14.11 -14.16 4.07
N ALA A 94 13.54 -14.78 5.12
CA ALA A 94 13.78 -14.37 6.50
C ALA A 94 15.25 -14.55 6.92
N SER A 95 15.90 -15.62 6.48
CA SER A 95 17.32 -15.86 6.74
C SER A 95 18.22 -14.82 6.06
N ILE A 96 17.94 -14.48 4.80
CA ILE A 96 18.71 -13.51 3.99
C ILE A 96 18.54 -12.10 4.54
N LEU A 97 17.30 -11.68 4.77
CA LEU A 97 16.96 -10.32 5.23
C LEU A 97 17.15 -10.14 6.74
N GLY A 98 17.26 -11.24 7.49
CA GLY A 98 17.49 -11.24 8.94
C GLY A 98 16.21 -11.20 9.78
N PRO A 99 16.36 -11.31 11.12
CA PRO A 99 15.25 -11.61 12.04
C PRO A 99 14.18 -10.53 12.12
N ASN A 100 14.48 -9.29 11.74
CA ASN A 100 13.53 -8.17 11.76
C ASN A 100 12.85 -7.98 10.40
N SER A 101 12.80 -8.96 9.53
CA SER A 101 12.21 -8.85 8.18
C SER A 101 10.78 -9.34 8.08
N TYR A 102 10.20 -9.89 9.15
CA TYR A 102 8.89 -10.53 9.11
C TYR A 102 7.78 -9.62 8.55
N ASP A 103 7.65 -8.41 9.04
CA ASP A 103 6.65 -7.43 8.61
C ASP A 103 6.90 -6.85 7.20
N ILE A 104 8.11 -7.05 6.68
CA ILE A 104 8.48 -6.68 5.30
C ILE A 104 8.04 -7.78 4.34
N ILE A 105 8.25 -9.05 4.71
CA ILE A 105 7.90 -10.22 3.92
C ILE A 105 6.39 -10.47 3.99
N HIS A 106 5.78 -10.30 5.18
CA HIS A 106 4.37 -10.58 5.45
C HIS A 106 3.60 -9.30 5.74
N THR A 107 2.81 -8.86 4.77
CA THR A 107 2.03 -7.62 4.89
C THR A 107 0.62 -7.83 5.45
N GLY A 108 0.26 -9.10 5.70
CA GLY A 108 -1.11 -9.50 6.03
C GLY A 108 -1.97 -9.81 4.80
N GLU A 109 -1.38 -9.79 3.60
CA GLU A 109 -2.00 -10.19 2.34
C GLU A 109 -1.16 -11.28 1.63
N PRO A 110 -1.23 -12.55 2.03
CA PRO A 110 -0.32 -13.61 1.56
C PRO A 110 -0.28 -13.76 0.03
N VAL A 111 -1.40 -13.54 -0.62
CA VAL A 111 -1.51 -13.60 -2.09
C VAL A 111 -0.67 -12.50 -2.73
N ARG A 112 -0.82 -11.27 -2.25
CA ARG A 112 -0.10 -10.11 -2.75
C ARG A 112 1.39 -10.18 -2.42
N ASP A 113 1.74 -10.66 -1.24
CA ASP A 113 3.12 -10.84 -0.81
C ASP A 113 3.86 -11.78 -1.77
N LYS A 114 3.23 -12.90 -2.14
CA LYS A 114 3.75 -13.85 -3.12
C LYS A 114 3.85 -13.25 -4.52
N GLU A 115 2.80 -12.55 -4.99
CA GLU A 115 2.80 -11.89 -6.30
C GLU A 115 3.97 -10.89 -6.41
N MET A 116 4.16 -10.07 -5.40
CA MET A 116 5.22 -9.05 -5.37
C MET A 116 6.62 -9.64 -5.32
N ALA A 117 6.82 -10.73 -4.57
CA ALA A 117 8.10 -11.41 -4.52
C ALA A 117 8.48 -12.02 -5.89
N ILE A 118 7.52 -12.69 -6.55
CA ILE A 118 7.72 -13.28 -7.89
C ILE A 118 7.95 -12.17 -8.94
N GLU A 119 7.20 -11.08 -8.88
CA GLU A 119 7.38 -9.93 -9.78
C GLU A 119 8.78 -9.33 -9.64
N PHE A 120 9.20 -9.06 -8.41
CA PHE A 120 10.56 -8.59 -8.12
C PHE A 120 11.61 -9.52 -8.73
N ALA A 121 11.50 -10.83 -8.49
CA ALA A 121 12.46 -11.80 -9.00
C ALA A 121 12.48 -11.85 -10.54
N THR A 122 11.31 -11.74 -11.18
CA THR A 122 11.17 -11.71 -12.64
C THR A 122 11.84 -10.47 -13.24
N GLN A 123 11.61 -9.31 -12.66
CA GLN A 123 12.24 -8.07 -13.10
C GLN A 123 13.77 -8.09 -12.88
N ALA A 124 14.21 -8.61 -11.72
CA ALA A 124 15.63 -8.73 -11.41
C ALA A 124 16.37 -9.69 -12.34
N ARG A 125 15.70 -10.77 -12.79
CA ARG A 125 16.29 -11.69 -13.80
C ARG A 125 16.34 -11.08 -15.19
N THR A 126 15.43 -10.17 -15.51
CA THR A 126 15.45 -9.44 -16.80
C THR A 126 16.63 -8.48 -16.85
N LYS A 127 16.84 -7.69 -15.80
CA LYS A 127 17.96 -6.76 -15.68
C LYS A 127 18.22 -6.48 -14.21
N GLN A 128 19.48 -6.55 -13.81
CA GLN A 128 19.96 -6.14 -12.50
C GLN A 128 21.36 -5.50 -12.60
N SER A 129 21.61 -4.57 -11.70
CA SER A 129 22.95 -3.97 -11.56
C SER A 129 23.19 -3.60 -10.09
N LEU A 130 24.47 -3.65 -9.69
CA LEU A 130 24.90 -3.21 -8.38
C LEU A 130 25.69 -1.90 -8.54
N THR A 131 25.24 -0.87 -7.83
CA THR A 131 25.89 0.44 -7.81
C THR A 131 26.33 0.81 -6.40
N ASN A 132 27.45 1.52 -6.28
CA ASN A 132 27.87 2.08 -5.00
C ASN A 132 26.89 3.17 -4.55
N ASP A 133 26.55 3.22 -3.26
CA ASP A 133 25.82 4.36 -2.69
C ASP A 133 26.80 5.55 -2.60
N PRO A 134 26.60 6.63 -3.39
CA PRO A 134 27.54 7.76 -3.42
C PRO A 134 27.61 8.51 -2.09
N ARG A 135 26.62 8.35 -1.21
CA ARG A 135 26.54 9.02 0.09
C ARG A 135 27.08 8.18 1.24
N HIS A 136 27.27 6.86 1.02
CA HIS A 136 27.68 5.93 2.08
C HIS A 136 28.69 4.91 1.54
N PRO A 137 29.99 5.18 1.66
CA PRO A 137 31.05 4.25 1.23
C PRO A 137 30.87 2.85 1.89
N GLY A 138 31.09 1.80 1.12
CA GLY A 138 30.93 0.41 1.57
C GLY A 138 29.48 -0.11 1.54
N ARG A 139 28.56 0.67 0.98
CA ARG A 139 27.17 0.28 0.72
C ARG A 139 26.94 0.15 -0.77
N MET A 140 26.21 -0.89 -1.15
CA MET A 140 25.76 -1.10 -2.53
C MET A 140 24.24 -1.08 -2.61
N ILE A 141 23.73 -0.59 -3.72
CA ILE A 141 22.31 -0.55 -4.07
C ILE A 141 22.10 -1.49 -5.25
N LEU A 142 21.18 -2.43 -5.10
CA LEU A 142 20.67 -3.25 -6.20
C LEU A 142 19.67 -2.42 -7.01
N ASN A 143 19.89 -2.28 -8.32
CA ASN A 143 18.90 -1.72 -9.24
C ASN A 143 18.28 -2.85 -10.05
N VAL A 144 16.98 -2.83 -10.26
CA VAL A 144 16.18 -3.93 -10.83
C VAL A 144 15.31 -3.42 -11.97
N GLY A 145 15.15 -4.26 -12.99
CA GLY A 145 14.29 -4.00 -14.14
C GLY A 145 14.87 -3.02 -15.14
N SER A 146 14.13 -2.78 -16.24
CA SER A 146 14.52 -1.87 -17.33
C SER A 146 14.76 -0.43 -16.86
N ASP A 147 14.00 -0.02 -15.85
CA ASP A 147 14.02 1.35 -15.31
C ASP A 147 15.06 1.58 -14.21
N ASP A 148 15.94 0.59 -13.98
CA ASP A 148 16.97 0.64 -12.92
C ASP A 148 16.38 0.99 -11.54
N TRP A 149 15.23 0.39 -11.21
CA TRP A 149 14.53 0.64 -9.95
C TRP A 149 15.39 0.27 -8.75
N PRO A 150 15.72 1.22 -7.84
CA PRO A 150 16.59 0.95 -6.73
C PRO A 150 15.88 0.13 -5.65
N PHE A 151 16.39 -1.07 -5.38
CA PHE A 151 15.90 -1.90 -4.28
C PHE A 151 16.08 -1.19 -2.94
N PRO A 152 15.06 -1.14 -2.07
CA PRO A 152 15.09 -0.28 -0.88
C PRO A 152 16.04 -0.76 0.21
N ILE A 153 16.40 -2.04 0.25
CA ILE A 153 17.30 -2.59 1.26
C ILE A 153 18.73 -2.58 0.72
N PRO A 154 19.62 -1.75 1.26
CA PRO A 154 21.00 -1.71 0.80
C PRO A 154 21.77 -2.95 1.25
N ILE A 155 22.84 -3.26 0.52
CA ILE A 155 23.78 -4.33 0.83
C ILE A 155 25.04 -3.70 1.40
N VAL A 156 25.50 -4.16 2.57
CA VAL A 156 26.63 -3.61 3.31
C VAL A 156 27.70 -4.65 3.57
N LYS A 157 28.97 -4.24 3.53
CA LYS A 157 30.11 -5.12 3.86
C LYS A 157 30.47 -4.98 5.33
N LEU A 158 30.47 -6.08 6.07
CA LEU A 158 30.80 -6.11 7.50
C LEU A 158 31.66 -7.34 7.80
N ALA A 159 32.80 -7.15 8.43
CA ALA A 159 33.71 -8.23 8.82
C ALA A 159 34.03 -9.21 7.66
N GLY A 160 34.21 -8.69 6.44
CA GLY A 160 34.55 -9.48 5.25
C GLY A 160 33.36 -10.00 4.44
N ASN A 161 32.19 -10.13 5.03
CA ASN A 161 30.97 -10.62 4.38
C ASN A 161 29.99 -9.50 4.01
N TRP A 162 29.08 -9.79 3.07
CA TRP A 162 28.03 -8.90 2.61
C TRP A 162 26.69 -9.30 3.20
N TYR A 163 25.88 -8.32 3.63
CA TYR A 163 24.59 -8.49 4.30
C TYR A 163 23.57 -7.50 3.76
N PHE A 164 22.30 -7.87 3.74
CA PHE A 164 21.22 -6.90 3.58
C PHE A 164 21.01 -6.10 4.88
N ASP A 165 20.99 -4.78 4.80
CA ASP A 165 20.69 -3.90 5.94
C ASP A 165 19.19 -3.57 5.98
N THR A 166 18.41 -4.54 6.39
CA THR A 166 16.95 -4.48 6.44
C THR A 166 16.44 -3.33 7.32
N ASN A 167 17.13 -3.04 8.43
CA ASN A 167 16.73 -1.95 9.32
C ASN A 167 16.77 -0.59 8.61
N ARG A 168 17.74 -0.38 7.73
CA ARG A 168 17.82 0.87 6.95
C ARG A 168 16.83 0.93 5.79
N GLY A 169 16.49 -0.22 5.23
CA GLY A 169 15.50 -0.29 4.14
C GLY A 169 14.04 -0.20 4.60
N ARG A 170 13.77 -0.47 5.86
CA ARG A 170 12.41 -0.62 6.40
C ARG A 170 11.49 0.57 6.15
N GLU A 171 11.93 1.77 6.46
CA GLU A 171 11.11 2.98 6.28
C GLU A 171 10.75 3.20 4.81
N GLU A 172 11.71 3.03 3.91
CA GLU A 172 11.50 3.16 2.47
C GLU A 172 10.51 2.11 1.94
N ILE A 173 10.62 0.86 2.40
CA ILE A 173 9.69 -0.22 2.04
C ILE A 173 8.26 0.12 2.47
N LEU A 174 8.09 0.55 3.71
CA LEU A 174 6.79 0.91 4.24
C LEU A 174 6.16 2.08 3.46
N LEU A 175 6.94 3.13 3.18
CA LEU A 175 6.48 4.28 2.40
C LEU A 175 6.04 3.88 0.98
N ARG A 176 6.81 3.02 0.31
CA ARG A 176 6.46 2.52 -1.03
C ARG A 176 5.22 1.64 -1.03
N ARG A 177 5.09 0.76 -0.02
CA ARG A 177 3.89 -0.07 0.18
C ARG A 177 2.64 0.79 0.37
N ILE A 178 2.71 1.74 1.30
CA ILE A 178 1.62 2.68 1.57
C ILE A 178 1.22 3.41 0.28
N GLY A 179 2.18 4.01 -0.41
CA GLY A 179 1.91 4.76 -1.64
C GLY A 179 1.23 3.91 -2.72
N ARG A 180 1.69 2.68 -2.94
CA ARG A 180 1.08 1.75 -3.91
C ARG A 180 -0.34 1.38 -3.52
N ASN A 181 -0.57 1.00 -2.28
CA ASN A 181 -1.89 0.61 -1.81
C ASN A 181 -2.90 1.78 -1.86
N GLU A 182 -2.45 3.00 -1.56
CA GLU A 182 -3.28 4.20 -1.69
C GLU A 182 -3.68 4.48 -3.14
N LEU A 183 -2.77 4.32 -4.09
CA LEU A 183 -3.07 4.45 -5.51
C LEU A 183 -4.04 3.36 -5.98
N ASP A 184 -3.81 2.11 -5.61
CA ASP A 184 -4.72 1.00 -5.92
C ASP A 184 -6.13 1.29 -5.36
N ALA A 185 -6.23 1.80 -4.12
CA ALA A 185 -7.52 2.12 -3.51
C ALA A 185 -8.25 3.25 -4.24
N ILE A 186 -7.54 4.27 -4.73
CA ILE A 186 -8.10 5.35 -5.55
C ILE A 186 -8.65 4.80 -6.88
N GLU A 187 -7.89 3.93 -7.55
CA GLU A 187 -8.32 3.30 -8.79
C GLU A 187 -9.54 2.39 -8.59
N ILE A 188 -9.57 1.62 -7.49
CA ILE A 188 -10.73 0.80 -7.12
C ILE A 188 -11.96 1.69 -6.86
N CYS A 189 -11.79 2.83 -6.18
CA CYS A 189 -12.89 3.79 -5.96
C CYS A 189 -13.46 4.29 -7.30
N ARG A 190 -12.63 4.61 -8.29
CA ARG A 190 -13.06 5.03 -9.62
C ARG A 190 -13.74 3.89 -10.39
N GLY A 191 -13.11 2.72 -10.42
CA GLY A 191 -13.69 1.54 -11.05
C GLY A 191 -15.02 1.10 -10.43
N TYR A 192 -15.23 1.35 -9.13
CA TYR A 192 -16.51 1.15 -8.47
C TYR A 192 -17.61 2.05 -9.06
N VAL A 193 -17.31 3.31 -9.36
CA VAL A 193 -18.27 4.25 -9.98
C VAL A 193 -18.68 3.76 -11.36
N GLU A 194 -17.71 3.35 -12.18
CA GLU A 194 -17.97 2.80 -13.52
C GLU A 194 -18.84 1.53 -13.45
N ALA A 195 -18.48 0.61 -12.54
CA ALA A 195 -19.23 -0.62 -12.34
C ALA A 195 -20.68 -0.39 -11.85
N GLN A 196 -20.90 0.63 -11.03
CA GLN A 196 -22.25 1.01 -10.59
C GLN A 196 -23.10 1.56 -11.75
N HIS A 197 -22.50 2.36 -12.62
CA HIS A 197 -23.20 2.85 -13.81
C HIS A 197 -23.53 1.72 -14.77
N GLU A 198 -22.62 0.78 -14.99
CA GLU A 198 -22.87 -0.42 -15.81
C GLU A 198 -23.99 -1.27 -15.21
N TYR A 199 -23.96 -1.54 -13.90
CA TYR A 199 -25.00 -2.26 -13.20
C TYR A 199 -26.38 -1.60 -13.37
N ALA A 200 -26.44 -0.26 -13.27
CA ALA A 200 -27.68 0.49 -13.42
C ALA A 200 -28.28 0.40 -14.82
N MET A 201 -27.46 0.19 -15.86
CA MET A 201 -27.95 -0.07 -17.21
C MET A 201 -28.56 -1.47 -17.35
N LEU A 202 -28.03 -2.44 -16.61
CA LEU A 202 -28.49 -3.84 -16.64
C LEU A 202 -29.72 -4.07 -15.75
N LYS A 203 -29.86 -3.32 -14.65
CA LYS A 203 -30.88 -3.53 -13.62
C LYS A 203 -31.83 -2.36 -13.50
N ARG A 204 -33.13 -2.67 -13.62
CA ARG A 204 -34.21 -1.68 -13.50
C ARG A 204 -35.28 -2.17 -12.55
N HIS A 205 -35.78 -1.29 -11.70
CA HIS A 205 -36.93 -1.54 -10.85
C HIS A 205 -38.01 -0.51 -11.14
N GLY A 206 -39.20 -0.98 -11.58
CA GLY A 206 -40.30 -0.10 -11.93
C GLY A 206 -39.95 0.94 -13.05
N GLY A 207 -39.07 0.58 -13.99
CA GLY A 207 -38.59 1.47 -15.05
C GLY A 207 -37.45 2.42 -14.65
N VAL A 208 -37.02 2.38 -13.39
CA VAL A 208 -35.92 3.21 -12.87
C VAL A 208 -34.65 2.37 -12.74
N ASN A 209 -33.51 2.94 -13.15
CA ASN A 209 -32.21 2.32 -12.95
C ASN A 209 -31.94 2.17 -11.45
N GLN A 210 -31.37 1.02 -11.06
CA GLN A 210 -30.98 0.79 -9.68
C GLN A 210 -29.49 0.47 -9.60
N TYR A 211 -28.89 0.77 -8.45
CA TYR A 211 -27.50 0.54 -8.14
C TYR A 211 -27.32 -0.70 -7.26
N ALA A 212 -26.14 -1.32 -7.34
CA ALA A 212 -25.81 -2.47 -6.52
C ALA A 212 -25.58 -2.05 -5.05
N GLN A 213 -26.20 -2.78 -4.13
CA GLN A 213 -26.07 -2.52 -2.68
C GLN A 213 -24.85 -3.22 -2.05
N ARG A 214 -24.14 -4.02 -2.83
CA ARG A 214 -22.98 -4.82 -2.42
C ARG A 214 -21.91 -4.86 -3.51
N ILE A 215 -20.70 -5.19 -3.12
CA ILE A 215 -19.63 -5.50 -4.07
C ILE A 215 -19.85 -6.91 -4.63
N ILE A 216 -19.98 -7.90 -3.74
CA ILE A 216 -20.31 -9.28 -4.11
C ILE A 216 -21.74 -9.56 -3.64
N SER A 217 -22.55 -10.11 -4.51
CA SER A 217 -23.96 -10.43 -4.27
C SER A 217 -24.16 -11.44 -3.14
N THR A 218 -25.31 -11.38 -2.52
CA THR A 218 -25.82 -12.45 -1.69
C THR A 218 -25.97 -13.72 -2.55
N PRO A 219 -25.56 -14.90 -2.07
CA PRO A 219 -25.73 -16.14 -2.82
C PRO A 219 -27.15 -16.33 -3.35
N GLY A 220 -27.28 -16.65 -4.64
CA GLY A 220 -28.57 -16.83 -5.31
C GLY A 220 -29.28 -15.52 -5.70
N THR A 221 -28.65 -14.37 -5.49
CA THR A 221 -29.20 -13.05 -5.89
C THR A 221 -28.22 -12.30 -6.80
N GLN A 222 -28.66 -11.14 -7.31
CA GLN A 222 -27.85 -10.23 -8.10
C GLN A 222 -27.91 -8.81 -7.50
N ASP A 223 -27.79 -8.69 -6.16
CA ASP A 223 -27.84 -7.43 -5.42
C ASP A 223 -26.49 -6.75 -5.26
N GLY A 224 -25.44 -7.29 -5.89
CA GLY A 224 -24.06 -6.77 -5.92
C GLY A 224 -23.51 -6.60 -7.33
N LEU A 225 -22.31 -6.02 -7.45
CA LEU A 225 -21.61 -5.79 -8.71
C LEU A 225 -21.02 -7.07 -9.33
N ALA A 226 -20.91 -8.14 -8.55
CA ALA A 226 -20.58 -9.48 -9.02
C ALA A 226 -21.51 -10.51 -8.39
N TRP A 227 -21.87 -11.54 -9.15
CA TRP A 227 -22.65 -12.69 -8.68
C TRP A 227 -22.13 -13.98 -9.29
N GLN A 228 -22.36 -15.08 -8.57
CA GLN A 228 -22.01 -16.40 -9.06
C GLN A 228 -23.25 -17.06 -9.69
N ASN A 229 -23.10 -17.54 -10.92
CA ASN A 229 -24.11 -18.30 -11.63
C ASN A 229 -24.21 -19.72 -11.09
N SER A 230 -25.27 -20.45 -11.48
CA SER A 230 -25.51 -21.82 -11.05
C SER A 230 -24.42 -22.83 -11.48
N ASP A 231 -23.68 -22.52 -12.53
CA ASP A 231 -22.55 -23.30 -13.03
C ASP A 231 -21.21 -22.96 -12.31
N GLY A 232 -21.23 -22.06 -11.35
CA GLY A 232 -20.06 -21.60 -10.60
C GLY A 232 -19.27 -20.48 -11.25
N THR A 233 -19.66 -20.05 -12.45
CA THR A 233 -19.01 -18.90 -13.12
C THR A 233 -19.38 -17.58 -12.46
N TRP A 234 -18.52 -16.59 -12.55
CA TRP A 234 -18.77 -15.24 -12.06
C TRP A 234 -19.22 -14.32 -13.20
N ASP A 235 -20.21 -13.48 -12.91
CA ASP A 235 -20.82 -12.54 -13.83
C ASP A 235 -21.07 -11.18 -13.14
N GLY A 236 -21.53 -10.18 -13.90
CA GLY A 236 -21.74 -8.80 -13.46
C GLY A 236 -20.56 -7.87 -13.79
N PRO A 237 -20.72 -6.55 -13.55
CA PRO A 237 -19.74 -5.53 -13.94
C PRO A 237 -18.31 -5.81 -13.49
N ILE A 238 -18.12 -6.47 -12.34
CA ILE A 238 -16.79 -6.86 -11.82
C ILE A 238 -16.64 -8.38 -11.68
N GLY A 239 -17.52 -9.19 -12.27
CA GLY A 239 -17.52 -10.67 -12.15
C GLY A 239 -16.17 -11.28 -12.54
N GLU A 240 -15.60 -10.89 -13.68
CA GLU A 240 -14.29 -11.35 -14.14
C GLU A 240 -13.16 -10.98 -13.16
N ASN A 241 -13.21 -9.79 -12.57
CA ASN A 241 -12.21 -9.34 -11.59
C ASN A 241 -12.31 -10.16 -10.29
N VAL A 242 -13.53 -10.49 -9.85
CA VAL A 242 -13.76 -11.35 -8.69
C VAL A 242 -13.26 -12.77 -8.97
N ALA A 243 -13.55 -13.33 -10.15
CA ALA A 243 -13.06 -14.65 -10.55
C ALA A 243 -11.52 -14.69 -10.56
N LYS A 244 -10.87 -13.68 -11.11
CA LYS A 244 -9.41 -13.55 -11.10
C LYS A 244 -8.84 -13.43 -9.69
N ALA A 245 -9.46 -12.65 -8.82
CA ALA A 245 -9.04 -12.51 -7.43
C ALA A 245 -9.12 -13.86 -6.68
N ILE A 246 -10.22 -14.61 -6.87
CA ILE A 246 -10.38 -15.95 -6.28
C ILE A 246 -9.34 -16.93 -6.83
N ALA A 247 -9.07 -16.91 -8.13
CA ALA A 247 -8.04 -17.74 -8.75
C ALA A 247 -6.63 -17.46 -8.20
N ARG A 248 -6.38 -16.25 -7.72
CA ARG A 248 -5.13 -15.85 -7.05
C ARG A 248 -5.11 -16.19 -5.56
N GLY A 249 -6.22 -16.69 -4.99
CA GLY A 249 -6.32 -17.09 -3.59
C GLY A 249 -7.01 -16.11 -2.65
N TYR A 250 -7.59 -15.00 -3.13
CA TYR A 250 -8.44 -14.13 -2.33
C TYR A 250 -9.80 -14.80 -2.12
N THR A 251 -9.95 -15.58 -1.05
CA THR A 251 -11.16 -16.39 -0.81
C THR A 251 -12.07 -15.84 0.28
N SER A 252 -11.55 -14.93 1.12
CA SER A 252 -12.27 -14.40 2.28
C SER A 252 -12.73 -12.96 2.05
N ARG A 253 -14.03 -12.71 2.37
CA ARG A 253 -14.58 -11.34 2.41
C ARG A 253 -14.07 -10.52 3.59
N THR A 254 -13.38 -11.16 4.54
CA THR A 254 -12.84 -10.55 5.75
C THR A 254 -11.37 -10.16 5.62
N GLU A 255 -10.72 -10.54 4.51
CA GLU A 255 -9.35 -10.15 4.21
C GLU A 255 -9.30 -8.82 3.46
N PRO A 256 -8.27 -8.00 3.71
CA PRO A 256 -8.09 -6.78 2.95
C PRO A 256 -7.75 -7.11 1.49
N TYR A 257 -8.25 -6.29 0.58
CA TYR A 257 -7.87 -6.35 -0.83
C TYR A 257 -6.95 -5.18 -1.14
N ARG A 258 -5.73 -5.48 -1.56
CA ARG A 258 -4.68 -4.48 -1.83
C ARG A 258 -4.41 -3.54 -0.65
N GLY A 259 -4.39 -4.08 0.57
CA GLY A 259 -4.16 -3.37 1.82
C GLY A 259 -5.34 -2.58 2.36
N TYR A 260 -6.51 -2.66 1.71
CA TYR A 260 -7.69 -1.86 2.03
C TYR A 260 -8.95 -2.72 2.23
N PHE A 261 -9.82 -2.25 3.11
CA PHE A 261 -11.20 -2.71 3.22
C PHE A 261 -12.12 -1.73 2.51
N PHE A 262 -13.15 -2.26 1.86
CA PHE A 262 -14.12 -1.50 1.07
C PHE A 262 -15.54 -1.75 1.59
N GLN A 263 -16.33 -0.67 1.78
CA GLN A 263 -17.71 -0.74 2.24
C GLN A 263 -18.62 0.17 1.41
N VAL A 264 -19.72 -0.40 0.89
CA VAL A 264 -20.75 0.36 0.19
C VAL A 264 -21.57 1.14 1.21
N LEU A 265 -21.72 2.45 0.98
CA LEU A 265 -22.50 3.36 1.79
C LEU A 265 -23.91 3.49 1.20
N LYS A 266 -24.92 3.61 2.07
CA LYS A 266 -26.35 3.59 1.69
C LYS A 266 -27.04 4.94 1.78
N GLY A 267 -26.27 6.00 1.93
CA GLY A 267 -26.76 7.37 1.98
C GLY A 267 -25.64 8.39 1.97
N GLN A 268 -26.01 9.64 1.95
CA GLN A 268 -25.10 10.78 2.11
C GLN A 268 -25.56 11.70 3.24
N GLY A 269 -24.62 12.44 3.80
CA GLY A 269 -24.84 13.39 4.88
C GLY A 269 -24.98 14.82 4.40
N PRO A 270 -25.17 15.79 5.33
CA PRO A 270 -25.46 17.18 4.99
C PRO A 270 -24.32 17.93 4.33
N ALA A 271 -23.07 17.50 4.47
CA ALA A 271 -21.93 18.13 3.81
C ALA A 271 -21.70 17.64 2.35
N ALA A 272 -22.43 16.59 1.94
CA ALA A 272 -22.37 16.10 0.57
C ALA A 272 -23.16 17.03 -0.38
N PRO A 273 -22.85 17.03 -1.70
CA PRO A 273 -23.66 17.72 -2.70
C PRO A 273 -25.15 17.32 -2.59
N LEU A 274 -26.05 18.29 -2.69
CA LEU A 274 -27.50 18.13 -2.52
C LEU A 274 -27.97 17.84 -1.08
N GLY A 275 -27.07 17.85 -0.08
CA GLY A 275 -27.43 17.63 1.33
C GLY A 275 -27.69 16.18 1.68
N GLN A 276 -28.39 15.96 2.79
CA GLN A 276 -28.65 14.63 3.30
C GLN A 276 -29.68 13.86 2.44
N LEU A 277 -29.33 12.64 2.04
CA LEU A 277 -30.15 11.79 1.17
C LEU A 277 -29.94 10.32 1.51
N ASP A 278 -31.02 9.54 1.49
CA ASP A 278 -30.96 8.07 1.55
C ASP A 278 -30.86 7.51 0.12
N TYR A 279 -29.84 6.69 -0.12
CA TYR A 279 -29.66 6.04 -1.42
C TYR A 279 -30.61 4.85 -1.62
N VAL A 280 -31.02 4.21 -0.51
CA VAL A 280 -31.93 3.06 -0.53
C VAL A 280 -33.37 3.50 -0.20
N VAL A 281 -34.27 3.34 -1.16
CA VAL A 281 -35.69 3.64 -1.03
C VAL A 281 -36.48 2.34 -1.25
N LYS A 282 -37.34 1.94 -0.32
CA LYS A 282 -38.14 0.70 -0.40
C LYS A 282 -37.30 -0.53 -0.76
N ARG A 283 -36.10 -0.66 -0.15
CA ARG A 283 -35.10 -1.73 -0.35
C ARG A 283 -34.39 -1.71 -1.71
N VAL A 284 -34.57 -0.70 -2.53
CA VAL A 284 -33.92 -0.52 -3.83
C VAL A 284 -32.98 0.69 -3.75
N MET A 285 -31.75 0.54 -4.22
CA MET A 285 -30.77 1.63 -4.25
C MET A 285 -30.94 2.44 -5.54
N ILE A 286 -31.66 3.55 -5.45
CA ILE A 286 -32.02 4.43 -6.58
C ILE A 286 -31.65 5.90 -6.35
N GLY A 287 -31.35 6.29 -5.11
CA GLY A 287 -31.01 7.68 -4.76
C GLY A 287 -29.54 8.04 -4.98
N GLY A 288 -28.71 7.10 -5.39
CA GLY A 288 -27.28 7.25 -5.57
C GLY A 288 -26.51 6.08 -4.98
N PHE A 289 -25.19 6.21 -4.92
CA PHE A 289 -24.28 5.23 -4.33
C PHE A 289 -23.01 5.90 -3.81
N ALA A 290 -22.34 5.25 -2.87
CA ALA A 290 -21.01 5.67 -2.44
C ALA A 290 -20.21 4.49 -1.87
N LEU A 291 -18.90 4.68 -1.78
CA LEU A 291 -17.95 3.72 -1.25
C LEU A 291 -17.02 4.41 -0.26
N VAL A 292 -16.66 3.71 0.82
CA VAL A 292 -15.52 4.04 1.67
C VAL A 292 -14.45 2.97 1.50
N ALA A 293 -13.20 3.41 1.39
CA ALA A 293 -12.02 2.56 1.37
C ALA A 293 -11.10 2.96 2.52
N ALA A 294 -10.80 2.03 3.43
CA ALA A 294 -9.97 2.27 4.61
C ALA A 294 -8.80 1.30 4.68
N PRO A 295 -7.59 1.75 5.06
CA PRO A 295 -6.44 0.86 5.21
C PRO A 295 -6.68 -0.17 6.32
N ALA A 296 -6.25 -1.41 6.07
CA ALA A 296 -6.37 -2.49 7.03
C ALA A 296 -5.53 -2.24 8.28
N GLN A 297 -4.37 -1.63 8.11
CA GLN A 297 -3.47 -1.25 9.20
C GLN A 297 -2.88 0.14 8.94
N TYR A 298 -3.18 1.07 9.85
CA TYR A 298 -2.70 2.43 9.77
C TYR A 298 -1.15 2.50 9.75
N ARG A 299 -0.57 3.26 8.80
CA ARG A 299 0.88 3.40 8.56
C ARG A 299 1.61 2.11 8.21
N VAL A 300 0.89 1.03 7.89
CA VAL A 300 1.46 -0.23 7.40
C VAL A 300 0.94 -0.53 6.00
N THR A 301 -0.38 -0.52 5.82
CA THR A 301 -1.02 -0.75 4.52
C THR A 301 -1.50 0.53 3.86
N GLY A 302 -1.70 1.60 4.63
CA GLY A 302 -2.10 2.92 4.15
C GLY A 302 -2.17 3.93 5.30
N VAL A 303 -2.30 5.21 4.95
CA VAL A 303 -2.53 6.34 5.86
C VAL A 303 -3.90 6.96 5.59
N LYS A 304 -4.25 7.12 4.31
CA LYS A 304 -5.47 7.81 3.88
C LYS A 304 -6.65 6.86 3.80
N THR A 305 -7.80 7.35 4.24
CA THR A 305 -9.12 6.77 3.96
C THR A 305 -9.74 7.53 2.80
N PHE A 306 -10.41 6.84 1.91
CA PHE A 306 -11.01 7.41 0.70
C PHE A 306 -12.52 7.28 0.74
N LEU A 307 -13.21 8.30 0.20
CA LEU A 307 -14.66 8.31 -0.06
C LEU A 307 -14.87 8.64 -1.53
N VAL A 308 -15.84 7.99 -2.16
CA VAL A 308 -16.31 8.32 -3.51
C VAL A 308 -17.82 8.15 -3.59
N SER A 309 -18.48 8.99 -4.38
CA SER A 309 -19.90 8.86 -4.71
C SER A 309 -20.12 8.87 -6.22
N GLN A 310 -21.36 8.94 -6.66
CA GLN A 310 -21.76 8.95 -8.07
C GLN A 310 -21.16 10.10 -8.89
N ASP A 311 -20.63 11.14 -8.26
CA ASP A 311 -19.94 12.26 -8.93
C ASP A 311 -18.52 11.89 -9.41
N GLY A 312 -18.00 10.72 -8.98
CA GLY A 312 -16.68 10.22 -9.35
C GLY A 312 -15.51 10.93 -8.65
N ILE A 313 -15.77 11.94 -7.82
CA ILE A 313 -14.73 12.65 -7.09
C ILE A 313 -14.29 11.78 -5.90
N VAL A 314 -13.00 11.43 -5.87
CA VAL A 314 -12.41 10.70 -4.74
C VAL A 314 -11.92 11.71 -3.70
N TYR A 315 -12.44 11.62 -2.49
CA TYR A 315 -12.00 12.42 -1.34
C TYR A 315 -11.08 11.59 -0.45
N GLN A 316 -10.12 12.24 0.17
CA GLN A 316 -9.15 11.59 1.07
C GLN A 316 -9.06 12.30 2.42
N LYS A 317 -8.83 11.51 3.49
CA LYS A 317 -8.57 12.03 4.84
C LYS A 317 -7.68 11.08 5.62
N ASP A 318 -6.79 11.61 6.44
CA ASP A 318 -6.09 10.85 7.47
C ASP A 318 -6.96 10.80 8.74
N LEU A 319 -7.49 9.63 9.07
CA LEU A 319 -8.30 9.40 10.26
C LEU A 319 -7.48 9.04 11.51
N GLY A 320 -6.15 8.91 11.37
CA GLY A 320 -5.24 8.60 12.46
C GLY A 320 -5.21 7.11 12.86
N PRO A 321 -4.60 6.79 14.03
CA PRO A 321 -4.32 5.41 14.43
C PRO A 321 -5.53 4.48 14.49
N ASN A 322 -6.70 5.02 14.78
CA ASN A 322 -7.95 4.26 14.89
C ASN A 322 -8.76 4.22 13.58
N THR A 323 -8.08 4.44 12.44
CA THR A 323 -8.70 4.57 11.11
C THR A 323 -9.73 3.49 10.82
N LEU A 324 -9.41 2.21 11.03
CA LEU A 324 -10.31 1.11 10.67
C LEU A 324 -11.59 1.10 11.52
N GLU A 325 -11.47 1.41 12.81
CA GLU A 325 -12.63 1.50 13.70
C GLU A 325 -13.54 2.68 13.32
N ILE A 326 -12.94 3.84 13.04
CA ILE A 326 -13.68 5.03 12.61
C ILE A 326 -14.35 4.75 11.26
N ALA A 327 -13.64 4.19 10.29
CA ALA A 327 -14.15 3.91 8.96
C ALA A 327 -15.34 2.92 8.97
N ARG A 328 -15.33 1.91 9.84
CA ARG A 328 -16.47 0.97 10.03
C ARG A 328 -17.74 1.64 10.52
N ARG A 329 -17.64 2.81 11.16
CA ARG A 329 -18.77 3.61 11.63
C ARG A 329 -19.23 4.64 10.59
N ILE A 330 -18.55 4.77 9.47
CA ILE A 330 -18.99 5.64 8.36
C ILE A 330 -20.16 4.94 7.66
N GLU A 331 -21.36 5.44 7.87
CA GLU A 331 -22.59 4.92 7.25
C GLU A 331 -23.03 5.74 6.04
N ARG A 332 -22.53 7.00 5.93
CA ARG A 332 -22.93 7.96 4.92
C ARG A 332 -21.72 8.63 4.26
N PHE A 333 -21.83 8.89 2.98
CA PHE A 333 -20.90 9.75 2.26
C PHE A 333 -21.09 11.19 2.73
N ASN A 334 -20.11 11.73 3.45
CA ASN A 334 -20.22 13.05 4.05
C ASN A 334 -18.87 13.77 4.08
N PRO A 335 -18.33 14.17 2.91
CA PRO A 335 -17.03 14.84 2.83
C PRO A 335 -17.15 16.30 3.27
N ASP A 336 -17.00 16.54 4.57
CA ASP A 336 -16.90 17.89 5.12
C ASP A 336 -15.56 18.58 4.76
N GLN A 337 -15.34 19.78 5.25
CA GLN A 337 -14.13 20.58 4.96
C GLN A 337 -12.80 19.89 5.40
N SER A 338 -12.85 18.85 6.22
CA SER A 338 -11.68 18.09 6.64
C SER A 338 -11.25 17.01 5.62
N TRP A 339 -12.08 16.76 4.61
CA TRP A 339 -11.76 15.88 3.47
C TRP A 339 -11.23 16.70 2.30
N SER A 340 -10.22 16.20 1.63
CA SER A 340 -9.60 16.86 0.47
C SER A 340 -9.90 16.06 -0.80
N PRO A 341 -10.42 16.70 -1.87
CA PRO A 341 -10.61 16.02 -3.14
C PRO A 341 -9.26 15.68 -3.78
N ILE A 342 -9.18 14.55 -4.47
CA ILE A 342 -8.05 14.17 -5.29
C ILE A 342 -8.33 14.68 -6.70
N LEU A 343 -7.67 15.78 -7.06
CA LEU A 343 -7.77 16.37 -8.39
C LEU A 343 -6.94 15.57 -9.38
N GLU A 344 -7.53 15.24 -10.52
CA GLU A 344 -6.78 14.74 -11.67
C GLU A 344 -5.87 15.87 -12.20
N LYS A 345 -4.62 15.51 -12.48
CA LYS A 345 -3.66 16.43 -13.08
C LYS A 345 -3.62 16.24 -14.57
#